data_a37eb094fcc98d16a3bcb865d95a65a1
#
_entry.id   a37eb094fcc98d16a3bcb865d95a65a1
#
_cell.length_a   1.000
_cell.length_b   1.000
_cell.length_c   1.000
_cell.angle_alpha   90.00
_cell.angle_beta   90.00
_cell.angle_gamma   90.00
#
_symmetry.space_group_name_H-M   'P 1'
#
loop_
_entity.id
_entity.type
_entity.pdbx_description
1 polymer ?
#
loop_
_entity_poly.entity_id
_entity_poly.type
_entity_poly.pdbx_seq_one_letter_code
_entity_poly.pdbx_strand_id
1 'polypeptide(L)'
;MRKVVSSLAVVALFLTPIQASAAVKAGSTCSKFGISAVAGSMKYTCVKSGKKLVWSNGVKVVAPKPSVMPTPTQAPTPTPTPTPTQAPTATPTPTPTKTFNSLWEKYDWSKPASADAVVKKATDNFKSYTATIRNVDAIVKVVSQPGVDQTLINWVKDGATFVARTFAYPKLSREFVDVIAIDKTWLEEAYAKEGFSARDIQDRIGGFNAGAPAFGGSTTNTWNYTTIQKENLMNRDRAGTAQTAGHEFFHSIQQNLAGTNPGADGSKIPNWFWEGPAMFVGAQTTNSLGIIGYTESRQTMLDRYKNGAPINRTSTLSEIKANNGVIDPYAIGSAGAEFIVANVGMEKFLDIYAQLGTGKVFADAFKAATGVELDDFYSMFEEVRGTLGFPKS
;
A
#
# COMPACT_ATOMS: atom_id res chain seq x y z
N MET A 1 -11.51 35.64 -53.12
CA MET A 1 -10.08 35.75 -52.74
C MET A 1 -9.97 35.86 -51.25
N ARG A 2 -9.68 34.79 -50.54
CA ARG A 2 -9.45 34.80 -49.06
C ARG A 2 -7.95 34.59 -48.85
N LYS A 3 -7.32 35.59 -48.19
CA LYS A 3 -5.91 35.56 -47.84
C LYS A 3 -5.75 34.66 -46.59
N VAL A 4 -4.93 33.61 -46.71
CA VAL A 4 -4.47 32.77 -45.64
C VAL A 4 -3.24 33.47 -45.03
N VAL A 5 -3.30 33.83 -43.75
CA VAL A 5 -2.17 34.34 -42.97
C VAL A 5 -1.61 33.15 -42.17
N SER A 6 -0.42 32.70 -42.57
CA SER A 6 0.33 31.69 -41.83
C SER A 6 1.11 32.34 -40.68
N SER A 7 0.74 32.04 -39.44
CA SER A 7 1.51 32.42 -38.26
C SER A 7 2.58 31.38 -37.97
N LEU A 8 3.85 31.73 -38.11
CA LEU A 8 4.99 30.96 -37.62
C LEU A 8 5.06 31.13 -36.11
N ALA A 9 4.88 30.06 -35.39
CA ALA A 9 5.19 29.99 -33.95
C ALA A 9 6.68 29.68 -33.77
N VAL A 10 7.41 30.65 -33.23
CA VAL A 10 8.82 30.47 -32.80
C VAL A 10 8.80 29.74 -31.46
N VAL A 11 9.27 28.49 -31.45
CA VAL A 11 9.51 27.72 -30.23
C VAL A 11 10.86 28.15 -29.66
N ALA A 12 10.83 28.95 -28.59
CA ALA A 12 12.01 29.27 -27.82
C ALA A 12 12.34 28.10 -26.88
N LEU A 13 13.41 27.36 -27.18
CA LEU A 13 14.00 26.38 -26.27
C LEU A 13 14.61 27.14 -25.07
N PHE A 14 13.99 27.08 -23.92
CA PHE A 14 14.62 27.45 -22.65
C PHE A 14 15.56 26.32 -22.23
N LEU A 15 16.85 26.51 -22.46
CA LEU A 15 17.91 25.73 -21.82
C LEU A 15 17.95 26.14 -20.34
N THR A 16 17.34 25.33 -19.47
CA THR A 16 17.55 25.46 -18.03
C THR A 16 18.98 25.03 -17.70
N PRO A 17 19.77 25.84 -16.96
CA PRO A 17 21.09 25.42 -16.54
C PRO A 17 20.96 24.24 -15.58
N ILE A 18 21.68 23.17 -15.87
CA ILE A 18 21.89 22.03 -14.96
C ILE A 18 22.62 22.61 -13.74
N GLN A 19 21.92 22.80 -12.63
CA GLN A 19 22.56 23.14 -11.37
C GLN A 19 23.42 21.95 -10.94
N ALA A 20 24.71 22.15 -10.95
CA ALA A 20 25.68 21.22 -10.38
C ALA A 20 25.28 21.00 -8.90
N SER A 21 24.95 19.76 -8.55
CA SER A 21 24.65 19.37 -7.18
C SER A 21 25.85 19.69 -6.31
N ALA A 22 25.74 20.68 -5.44
CA ALA A 22 26.81 21.04 -4.52
C ALA A 22 27.18 19.81 -3.69
N ALA A 23 28.47 19.46 -3.65
CA ALA A 23 28.95 18.30 -2.91
C ALA A 23 28.55 18.43 -1.43
N VAL A 24 27.98 17.36 -0.85
CA VAL A 24 27.59 17.31 0.55
C VAL A 24 28.83 17.43 1.43
N LYS A 25 28.96 18.57 2.11
CA LYS A 25 30.09 18.90 2.99
C LYS A 25 29.56 19.66 4.21
N ALA A 26 30.13 19.40 5.38
CA ALA A 26 29.80 20.14 6.60
C ALA A 26 29.82 21.66 6.37
N GLY A 27 28.77 22.34 6.82
CA GLY A 27 28.60 23.79 6.70
C GLY A 27 28.15 24.30 5.32
N SER A 28 28.17 23.47 4.26
CA SER A 28 27.60 23.87 2.96
C SER A 28 26.08 23.92 3.01
N THR A 29 25.46 24.75 2.16
CA THR A 29 24.01 24.91 2.12
C THR A 29 23.30 23.64 1.71
N CYS A 30 22.14 23.37 2.34
CA CYS A 30 21.25 22.29 2.01
C CYS A 30 19.83 22.83 1.72
N SER A 31 19.03 22.02 1.02
CA SER A 31 17.76 22.50 0.47
C SER A 31 16.56 22.35 1.42
N LYS A 32 16.60 21.37 2.35
CA LYS A 32 15.47 21.07 3.20
C LYS A 32 15.94 20.60 4.58
N PHE A 33 15.40 21.20 5.63
CA PHE A 33 15.67 20.83 7.03
C PHE A 33 15.35 19.36 7.29
N GLY A 34 16.25 18.67 8.00
CA GLY A 34 16.06 17.29 8.43
C GLY A 34 16.45 16.21 7.42
N ILE A 35 16.68 16.54 6.13
CA ILE A 35 17.16 15.54 5.18
C ILE A 35 18.57 15.09 5.55
N SER A 36 18.88 13.81 5.29
CA SER A 36 20.20 13.24 5.51
C SER A 36 20.83 12.82 4.19
N ALA A 37 22.15 12.93 4.10
CA ALA A 37 22.94 12.43 2.98
C ALA A 37 24.22 11.77 3.48
N VAL A 38 24.68 10.74 2.78
CA VAL A 38 25.95 10.07 3.08
C VAL A 38 26.96 10.47 2.02
N ALA A 39 28.12 10.97 2.46
CA ALA A 39 29.25 11.27 1.59
C ALA A 39 30.52 10.64 2.20
N GLY A 40 31.11 9.67 1.50
CA GLY A 40 32.15 8.83 2.06
C GLY A 40 31.66 8.00 3.26
N SER A 41 32.39 7.99 4.34
CA SER A 41 32.02 7.30 5.59
C SER A 41 31.24 8.16 6.59
N MET A 42 30.74 9.32 6.16
CA MET A 42 30.06 10.29 7.02
C MET A 42 28.61 10.49 6.62
N LYS A 43 27.69 10.48 7.59
CA LYS A 43 26.28 10.86 7.44
C LYS A 43 26.10 12.31 7.89
N TYR A 44 25.58 13.14 7.02
CA TYR A 44 25.26 14.54 7.27
C TYR A 44 23.75 14.72 7.39
N THR A 45 23.32 15.63 8.24
CA THR A 45 21.91 16.01 8.36
C THR A 45 21.78 17.52 8.12
N CYS A 46 20.79 17.93 7.35
CA CYS A 46 20.53 19.34 7.09
C CYS A 46 19.91 19.99 8.33
N VAL A 47 20.61 20.95 8.91
CA VAL A 47 20.23 21.64 10.16
C VAL A 47 20.10 23.14 9.93
N LYS A 48 19.36 23.83 10.81
CA LYS A 48 19.24 25.29 10.79
C LYS A 48 20.43 25.91 11.53
N SER A 49 21.13 26.80 10.88
CA SER A 49 22.20 27.63 11.47
C SER A 49 21.89 29.10 11.23
N GLY A 50 21.36 29.76 12.24
CA GLY A 50 20.81 31.13 12.11
C GLY A 50 19.64 31.17 11.11
N LYS A 51 19.76 31.98 10.06
CA LYS A 51 18.76 32.12 8.99
C LYS A 51 18.98 31.19 7.79
N LYS A 52 19.98 30.28 7.85
CA LYS A 52 20.34 29.40 6.72
C LYS A 52 20.19 27.95 7.08
N LEU A 53 19.99 27.10 6.07
CA LEU A 53 20.04 25.64 6.17
C LEU A 53 21.42 25.16 5.71
N VAL A 54 22.11 24.39 6.55
CA VAL A 54 23.46 23.89 6.29
C VAL A 54 23.58 22.42 6.69
N TRP A 55 24.50 21.70 6.04
CA TRP A 55 24.83 20.35 6.44
C TRP A 55 25.60 20.34 7.77
N SER A 56 25.19 19.46 8.68
CA SER A 56 25.84 19.23 9.99
C SER A 56 27.31 18.81 9.82
N ASN A 57 28.06 18.74 10.94
CA ASN A 57 29.45 18.26 10.93
C ASN A 57 29.63 16.79 10.50
N GLY A 58 28.52 16.08 10.29
CA GLY A 58 28.53 14.67 9.92
C GLY A 58 28.82 13.74 11.12
N VAL A 59 28.27 12.53 11.05
CA VAL A 59 28.52 11.47 12.02
C VAL A 59 29.10 10.28 11.26
N LYS A 60 30.17 9.68 11.77
CA LYS A 60 30.82 8.53 11.14
C LYS A 60 29.86 7.34 11.14
N VAL A 61 29.61 6.77 9.97
CA VAL A 61 28.83 5.55 9.82
C VAL A 61 29.73 4.38 10.18
N VAL A 62 29.54 3.80 11.37
CA VAL A 62 30.23 2.58 11.76
C VAL A 62 29.46 1.41 11.17
N ALA A 63 30.09 0.63 10.30
CA ALA A 63 29.53 -0.63 9.84
C ALA A 63 29.29 -1.55 11.06
N PRO A 64 28.18 -2.26 11.16
CA PRO A 64 27.97 -3.18 12.25
C PRO A 64 29.09 -4.23 12.24
N LYS A 65 29.81 -4.31 13.37
CA LYS A 65 30.85 -5.32 13.59
C LYS A 65 30.18 -6.69 13.51
N PRO A 66 30.68 -7.66 12.74
CA PRO A 66 30.16 -9.01 12.76
C PRO A 66 30.14 -9.51 14.21
N SER A 67 28.99 -9.90 14.69
CA SER A 67 28.85 -10.53 16.01
C SER A 67 29.57 -11.86 15.94
N VAL A 68 30.71 -11.97 16.60
CA VAL A 68 31.41 -13.25 16.79
C VAL A 68 30.53 -14.11 17.67
N MET A 69 30.00 -15.16 17.10
CA MET A 69 29.32 -16.21 17.82
C MET A 69 30.29 -16.78 18.87
N PRO A 70 29.91 -16.90 20.14
CA PRO A 70 30.80 -17.48 21.14
C PRO A 70 31.17 -18.90 20.74
N THR A 71 32.47 -19.18 20.68
CA THR A 71 33.03 -20.51 20.45
C THR A 71 32.49 -21.46 21.50
N PRO A 72 31.90 -22.60 21.17
CA PRO A 72 31.45 -23.58 22.16
C PRO A 72 32.68 -24.08 22.94
N THR A 73 32.64 -23.95 24.27
CA THR A 73 33.62 -24.58 25.18
C THR A 73 33.56 -26.08 24.94
N GLN A 74 34.69 -26.68 24.55
CA GLN A 74 34.79 -28.12 24.35
C GLN A 74 34.48 -28.83 25.67
N ALA A 75 33.47 -29.70 25.64
CA ALA A 75 33.24 -30.68 26.69
C ALA A 75 34.35 -31.75 26.69
N PRO A 76 34.70 -32.29 27.84
CA PRO A 76 35.76 -33.32 27.92
C PRO A 76 35.42 -34.56 27.08
N THR A 77 36.40 -35.00 26.33
CA THR A 77 36.32 -36.15 25.42
C THR A 77 35.91 -37.42 26.18
N PRO A 78 34.77 -38.05 25.85
CA PRO A 78 34.43 -39.34 26.44
C PRO A 78 35.32 -40.44 25.82
N THR A 79 35.75 -41.35 26.66
CA THR A 79 36.49 -42.55 26.32
C THR A 79 35.73 -43.37 25.27
N PRO A 80 36.37 -43.89 24.20
CA PRO A 80 35.68 -44.58 23.15
C PRO A 80 35.06 -45.87 23.63
N THR A 81 33.74 -45.96 23.58
CA THR A 81 32.97 -47.20 23.69
C THR A 81 33.08 -47.94 22.35
N PRO A 82 33.27 -49.25 22.28
CA PRO A 82 33.38 -49.99 21.04
C PRO A 82 32.10 -49.80 20.20
N THR A 83 32.26 -49.30 19.00
CA THR A 83 31.20 -49.04 18.03
C THR A 83 30.57 -50.35 17.55
N PRO A 84 29.25 -50.54 17.68
CA PRO A 84 28.58 -51.65 16.99
C PRO A 84 28.71 -51.42 15.49
N THR A 85 29.13 -52.44 14.77
CA THR A 85 29.18 -52.47 13.30
C THR A 85 27.77 -52.20 12.77
N GLN A 86 27.53 -51.01 12.22
CA GLN A 86 26.26 -50.70 11.58
C GLN A 86 26.08 -51.53 10.32
N ALA A 87 24.90 -52.16 10.22
CA ALA A 87 24.44 -52.73 8.98
C ALA A 87 24.39 -51.66 7.86
N PRO A 88 24.67 -51.97 6.60
CA PRO A 88 24.64 -50.99 5.52
C PRO A 88 23.26 -50.35 5.47
N THR A 89 23.22 -49.02 5.74
CA THR A 89 22.03 -48.22 5.59
C THR A 89 21.61 -48.21 4.12
N ALA A 90 20.42 -48.70 3.82
CA ALA A 90 19.88 -48.67 2.48
C ALA A 90 19.91 -47.21 1.97
N THR A 91 20.57 -46.98 0.84
CA THR A 91 20.58 -45.70 0.15
C THR A 91 19.13 -45.31 -0.14
N PRO A 92 18.64 -44.13 0.33
CA PRO A 92 17.27 -43.72 0.06
C PRO A 92 17.07 -43.65 -1.46
N THR A 93 16.09 -44.38 -1.96
CA THR A 93 15.68 -44.28 -3.36
C THR A 93 15.25 -42.81 -3.59
N PRO A 94 15.79 -42.10 -4.60
CA PRO A 94 15.41 -40.75 -4.86
C PRO A 94 13.90 -40.67 -5.13
N THR A 95 13.19 -39.90 -4.34
CA THR A 95 11.77 -39.61 -4.57
C THR A 95 11.66 -38.91 -5.93
N PRO A 96 10.80 -39.41 -6.84
CA PRO A 96 10.66 -38.79 -8.15
C PRO A 96 10.27 -37.31 -7.99
N THR A 97 11.10 -36.42 -8.50
CA THR A 97 10.81 -34.99 -8.53
C THR A 97 9.62 -34.77 -9.46
N LYS A 98 8.51 -34.24 -8.93
CA LYS A 98 7.33 -33.92 -9.73
C LYS A 98 7.73 -32.84 -10.73
N THR A 99 7.64 -33.11 -12.02
CA THR A 99 7.86 -32.13 -13.08
C THR A 99 6.52 -31.45 -13.37
N PHE A 100 6.50 -30.12 -13.35
CA PHE A 100 5.32 -29.31 -13.69
C PHE A 100 5.46 -28.80 -15.13
N ASN A 101 4.38 -28.84 -15.90
CA ASN A 101 4.34 -28.34 -17.28
C ASN A 101 4.10 -26.82 -17.35
N SER A 102 3.54 -26.24 -16.31
CA SER A 102 3.24 -24.80 -16.23
C SER A 102 3.26 -24.29 -14.79
N LEU A 103 3.27 -22.96 -14.63
CA LEU A 103 3.12 -22.31 -13.32
C LEU A 103 1.75 -22.60 -12.70
N TRP A 104 0.71 -22.73 -13.53
CA TRP A 104 -0.64 -23.06 -13.08
C TRP A 104 -0.70 -24.42 -12.39
N GLU A 105 -0.05 -25.43 -12.95
CA GLU A 105 0.06 -26.77 -12.34
C GLU A 105 0.91 -26.75 -11.07
N LYS A 106 2.01 -25.96 -11.08
CA LYS A 106 2.93 -25.84 -9.94
C LYS A 106 2.21 -25.36 -8.68
N TYR A 107 1.28 -24.43 -8.83
CA TYR A 107 0.58 -23.79 -7.72
C TYR A 107 -0.86 -24.29 -7.52
N ASP A 108 -1.32 -25.22 -8.34
CA ASP A 108 -2.71 -25.69 -8.34
C ASP A 108 -3.73 -24.55 -8.57
N TRP A 109 -3.32 -23.54 -9.33
CA TRP A 109 -4.18 -22.44 -9.73
C TRP A 109 -4.77 -22.72 -11.11
N SER A 110 -6.07 -22.46 -11.27
CA SER A 110 -6.73 -22.56 -12.56
C SER A 110 -6.60 -21.26 -13.33
N LYS A 111 -6.11 -21.34 -14.57
CA LYS A 111 -6.11 -20.20 -15.47
C LYS A 111 -7.55 -19.75 -15.71
N PRO A 112 -7.90 -18.47 -15.45
CA PRO A 112 -9.28 -18.02 -15.58
C PRO A 112 -9.75 -18.05 -17.04
N ALA A 113 -10.96 -18.56 -17.25
CA ALA A 113 -11.60 -18.57 -18.57
C ALA A 113 -12.18 -17.20 -18.94
N SER A 114 -12.57 -16.38 -17.95
CA SER A 114 -13.14 -15.06 -18.14
C SER A 114 -12.94 -14.15 -16.92
N ALA A 115 -13.11 -12.84 -17.11
CA ALA A 115 -13.14 -11.86 -16.03
C ALA A 115 -14.25 -12.20 -15.02
N ASP A 116 -15.44 -12.57 -15.49
CA ASP A 116 -16.60 -12.84 -14.64
C ASP A 116 -16.36 -14.00 -13.68
N ALA A 117 -15.61 -15.03 -14.11
CA ALA A 117 -15.24 -16.14 -13.23
C ALA A 117 -14.36 -15.69 -12.07
N VAL A 118 -13.39 -14.79 -12.30
CA VAL A 118 -12.53 -14.23 -11.27
C VAL A 118 -13.32 -13.29 -10.36
N VAL A 119 -14.09 -12.38 -10.94
CA VAL A 119 -14.96 -11.43 -10.23
C VAL A 119 -15.89 -12.17 -9.27
N LYS A 120 -16.57 -13.20 -9.77
CA LYS A 120 -17.47 -14.01 -8.92
C LYS A 120 -16.71 -14.66 -7.76
N LYS A 121 -15.61 -15.34 -8.05
CA LYS A 121 -14.83 -16.08 -7.04
C LYS A 121 -14.21 -15.13 -5.99
N ALA A 122 -13.68 -13.97 -6.41
CA ALA A 122 -13.16 -12.96 -5.51
C ALA A 122 -14.27 -12.37 -4.61
N THR A 123 -15.42 -12.08 -5.19
CA THR A 123 -16.58 -11.56 -4.43
C THR A 123 -17.12 -12.60 -3.46
N ASP A 124 -17.22 -13.87 -3.85
CA ASP A 124 -17.67 -14.95 -2.97
C ASP A 124 -16.70 -15.15 -1.79
N ASN A 125 -15.39 -15.14 -2.06
CA ASN A 125 -14.36 -15.23 -1.04
C ASN A 125 -14.39 -14.03 -0.09
N PHE A 126 -14.60 -12.83 -0.62
CA PHE A 126 -14.76 -11.62 0.19
C PHE A 126 -16.00 -11.70 1.08
N LYS A 127 -17.16 -12.05 0.52
CA LYS A 127 -18.40 -12.22 1.26
C LYS A 127 -18.29 -13.29 2.33
N SER A 128 -17.69 -14.44 2.02
CA SER A 128 -17.45 -15.50 2.99
C SER A 128 -16.60 -15.00 4.16
N TYR A 129 -15.55 -14.25 3.90
CA TYR A 129 -14.71 -13.68 4.95
C TYR A 129 -15.48 -12.66 5.80
N THR A 130 -16.22 -11.75 5.18
CA THR A 130 -16.93 -10.66 5.86
C THR A 130 -18.27 -11.08 6.49
N ALA A 131 -18.74 -12.30 6.25
CA ALA A 131 -19.93 -12.85 6.90
C ALA A 131 -19.76 -12.94 8.43
N THR A 132 -18.54 -13.02 8.93
CA THR A 132 -18.24 -13.01 10.35
C THR A 132 -17.79 -11.61 10.78
N ILE A 133 -18.57 -10.97 11.67
CA ILE A 133 -18.18 -9.73 12.31
C ILE A 133 -17.15 -10.06 13.39
N ARG A 134 -15.96 -9.50 13.27
CA ARG A 134 -14.82 -9.79 14.16
C ARG A 134 -14.67 -8.79 15.31
N ASN A 135 -15.16 -7.57 15.09
CA ASN A 135 -15.02 -6.46 16.03
C ASN A 135 -16.38 -5.81 16.28
N VAL A 136 -17.26 -6.53 16.98
CA VAL A 136 -18.64 -6.07 17.27
C VAL A 136 -18.68 -4.78 18.08
N ASP A 137 -17.65 -4.54 18.88
CA ASP A 137 -17.46 -3.38 19.75
C ASP A 137 -16.75 -2.21 19.06
N ALA A 138 -16.41 -2.33 17.79
CA ALA A 138 -15.81 -1.23 17.03
C ALA A 138 -16.77 -0.06 16.88
N ILE A 139 -16.32 1.12 17.29
CA ILE A 139 -17.09 2.38 17.24
C ILE A 139 -16.37 3.31 16.25
N VAL A 140 -17.13 3.83 15.28
CA VAL A 140 -16.66 4.91 14.40
C VAL A 140 -17.30 6.22 14.85
N LYS A 141 -16.49 7.07 15.48
CA LYS A 141 -16.83 8.44 15.85
C LYS A 141 -16.50 9.35 14.66
N VAL A 142 -17.47 10.08 14.18
CA VAL A 142 -17.24 11.10 13.16
C VAL A 142 -17.26 12.47 13.81
N VAL A 143 -16.19 13.24 13.60
CA VAL A 143 -16.05 14.63 13.99
C VAL A 143 -16.13 15.47 12.71
N SER A 144 -17.17 16.27 12.54
CA SER A 144 -17.41 17.02 11.32
C SER A 144 -17.41 18.52 11.55
N GLN A 145 -16.88 19.26 10.58
CA GLN A 145 -16.97 20.70 10.55
C GLN A 145 -18.43 21.14 10.41
N PRO A 146 -18.86 22.21 11.13
CA PRO A 146 -20.20 22.80 10.92
C PRO A 146 -20.44 23.13 9.45
N GLY A 147 -21.61 22.75 8.95
CA GLY A 147 -21.97 22.94 7.53
C GLY A 147 -21.72 21.74 6.63
N VAL A 148 -21.12 20.66 7.13
CA VAL A 148 -21.06 19.36 6.44
C VAL A 148 -22.45 18.70 6.49
N ASP A 149 -22.91 18.21 5.34
CA ASP A 149 -24.19 17.52 5.22
C ASP A 149 -24.21 16.22 6.03
N GLN A 150 -25.25 16.02 6.83
CA GLN A 150 -25.42 14.83 7.66
C GLN A 150 -25.49 13.55 6.82
N THR A 151 -26.03 13.61 5.63
CA THR A 151 -26.10 12.49 4.69
C THR A 151 -24.70 12.01 4.31
N LEU A 152 -23.81 12.95 4.03
CA LEU A 152 -22.40 12.64 3.71
C LEU A 152 -21.68 12.04 4.91
N ILE A 153 -21.88 12.58 6.11
CA ILE A 153 -21.34 12.01 7.35
C ILE A 153 -21.77 10.56 7.52
N ASN A 154 -23.05 10.26 7.26
CA ASN A 154 -23.56 8.90 7.35
C ASN A 154 -22.92 7.97 6.32
N TRP A 155 -22.68 8.43 5.08
CA TRP A 155 -22.04 7.62 4.05
C TRP A 155 -20.58 7.30 4.38
N VAL A 156 -19.84 8.25 4.91
CA VAL A 156 -18.45 8.02 5.41
C VAL A 156 -18.49 7.00 6.55
N LYS A 157 -19.39 7.20 7.50
CA LYS A 157 -19.55 6.30 8.65
C LYS A 157 -19.90 4.88 8.23
N ASP A 158 -20.81 4.70 7.25
CA ASP A 158 -21.20 3.39 6.74
C ASP A 158 -19.98 2.62 6.21
N GLY A 159 -19.19 3.24 5.32
CA GLY A 159 -18.02 2.61 4.73
C GLY A 159 -16.93 2.28 5.75
N ALA A 160 -16.58 3.23 6.61
CA ALA A 160 -15.58 3.03 7.66
C ALA A 160 -16.02 1.96 8.67
N THR A 161 -17.29 1.98 9.11
CA THR A 161 -17.85 1.01 10.08
C THR A 161 -17.84 -0.41 9.52
N PHE A 162 -18.18 -0.58 8.24
CA PHE A 162 -18.11 -1.89 7.60
C PHE A 162 -16.71 -2.50 7.72
N VAL A 163 -15.67 -1.76 7.33
CA VAL A 163 -14.28 -2.23 7.39
C VAL A 163 -13.83 -2.43 8.83
N ALA A 164 -14.12 -1.46 9.73
CA ALA A 164 -13.76 -1.55 11.14
C ALA A 164 -14.30 -2.81 11.83
N ARG A 165 -15.52 -3.22 11.49
CA ARG A 165 -16.16 -4.37 12.12
C ARG A 165 -15.80 -5.72 11.52
N THR A 166 -15.50 -5.77 10.23
CA THR A 166 -15.33 -7.03 9.51
C THR A 166 -13.88 -7.50 9.44
N PHE A 167 -12.91 -6.61 9.40
CA PHE A 167 -11.50 -7.00 9.30
C PHE A 167 -10.84 -7.22 10.67
N ALA A 168 -9.92 -8.19 10.73
CA ALA A 168 -9.11 -8.42 11.94
C ALA A 168 -8.01 -7.37 12.08
N TYR A 169 -7.87 -6.79 13.27
CA TYR A 169 -6.81 -5.82 13.61
C TYR A 169 -6.46 -5.90 15.11
N PRO A 170 -5.57 -6.80 15.49
CA PRO A 170 -5.34 -7.09 16.91
C PRO A 170 -4.74 -5.93 17.72
N LYS A 171 -4.08 -4.98 17.07
CA LYS A 171 -3.33 -3.88 17.70
C LYS A 171 -4.04 -2.53 17.68
N LEU A 172 -5.09 -2.35 16.88
CA LEU A 172 -5.80 -1.08 16.79
C LEU A 172 -6.72 -0.85 18.00
N SER A 173 -6.97 0.41 18.31
CA SER A 173 -8.06 0.81 19.21
C SER A 173 -9.40 0.33 18.66
N ARG A 174 -10.35 0.11 19.56
CA ARG A 174 -11.74 -0.18 19.18
C ARG A 174 -12.50 1.09 18.83
N GLU A 175 -11.99 2.24 19.21
CA GLU A 175 -12.56 3.53 18.84
C GLU A 175 -11.80 4.11 17.66
N PHE A 176 -12.54 4.43 16.63
CA PHE A 176 -12.04 5.05 15.42
C PHE A 176 -12.61 6.44 15.29
N VAL A 177 -11.78 7.41 14.93
CA VAL A 177 -12.21 8.79 14.72
C VAL A 177 -11.99 9.15 13.26
N ASP A 178 -13.06 9.53 12.58
CA ASP A 178 -13.00 10.10 11.25
C ASP A 178 -13.35 11.58 11.32
N VAL A 179 -12.44 12.43 10.87
CA VAL A 179 -12.58 13.90 10.93
C VAL A 179 -12.91 14.40 9.54
N ILE A 180 -14.11 14.99 9.38
CA ILE A 180 -14.57 15.52 8.10
C ILE A 180 -14.50 17.04 8.12
N ALA A 181 -13.63 17.64 7.29
CA ALA A 181 -13.37 19.06 7.24
C ALA A 181 -13.63 19.65 5.87
N ILE A 182 -14.12 20.90 5.83
CA ILE A 182 -14.29 21.71 4.62
C ILE A 182 -13.01 22.51 4.35
N ASP A 183 -12.29 22.90 5.40
CA ASP A 183 -11.05 23.64 5.29
C ASP A 183 -9.95 23.09 6.21
N LYS A 184 -8.71 23.42 5.85
CA LYS A 184 -7.52 22.97 6.55
C LYS A 184 -7.41 23.51 7.97
N THR A 185 -7.74 24.76 8.19
CA THR A 185 -7.59 25.42 9.49
C THR A 185 -8.47 24.73 10.54
N TRP A 186 -9.73 24.49 10.18
CA TRP A 186 -10.64 23.76 11.06
C TRP A 186 -10.14 22.32 11.34
N LEU A 187 -9.60 21.65 10.32
CA LEU A 187 -9.04 20.31 10.47
C LEU A 187 -7.86 20.29 11.46
N GLU A 188 -6.94 21.25 11.34
CA GLU A 188 -5.80 21.41 12.26
C GLU A 188 -6.28 21.65 13.69
N GLU A 189 -7.26 22.54 13.89
CA GLU A 189 -7.87 22.79 15.19
C GLU A 189 -8.58 21.56 15.77
N ALA A 190 -9.30 20.81 14.94
CA ALA A 190 -9.97 19.58 15.37
C ALA A 190 -8.96 18.55 15.89
N TYR A 191 -7.86 18.34 15.19
CA TYR A 191 -6.79 17.46 15.62
C TYR A 191 -6.13 17.96 16.92
N ALA A 192 -5.88 19.26 17.03
CA ALA A 192 -5.30 19.85 18.24
C ALA A 192 -6.20 19.65 19.47
N LYS A 193 -7.51 19.80 19.33
CA LYS A 193 -8.50 19.55 20.40
C LYS A 193 -8.48 18.10 20.90
N GLU A 194 -8.14 17.16 20.03
CA GLU A 194 -8.02 15.76 20.39
C GLU A 194 -6.61 15.40 20.91
N GLY A 195 -5.76 16.38 21.12
CA GLY A 195 -4.45 16.22 21.78
C GLY A 195 -3.29 15.86 20.86
N PHE A 196 -3.44 15.96 19.55
CA PHE A 196 -2.31 15.79 18.63
C PHE A 196 -1.32 16.95 18.74
N SER A 197 -0.03 16.65 18.71
CA SER A 197 1.00 17.68 18.71
C SER A 197 1.01 18.44 17.37
N ALA A 198 1.50 19.68 17.36
CA ALA A 198 1.65 20.47 16.13
C ALA A 198 2.50 19.75 15.07
N ARG A 199 3.47 18.93 15.50
CA ARG A 199 4.29 18.11 14.60
C ARG A 199 3.47 16.99 13.97
N ASP A 200 2.70 16.24 14.77
CA ASP A 200 1.85 15.16 14.25
C ASP A 200 0.81 15.71 13.28
N ILE A 201 0.24 16.87 13.57
CA ILE A 201 -0.70 17.57 12.68
C ILE A 201 0.00 17.93 11.36
N GLN A 202 1.17 18.56 11.43
CA GLN A 202 1.93 18.92 10.23
C GLN A 202 2.34 17.70 9.40
N ASP A 203 2.76 16.63 10.01
CA ASP A 203 3.17 15.39 9.33
C ASP A 203 1.97 14.70 8.64
N ARG A 204 0.77 14.80 9.23
CA ARG A 204 -0.46 14.18 8.71
C ARG A 204 -1.15 15.03 7.63
N ILE A 205 -1.29 16.32 7.86
CA ILE A 205 -2.08 17.22 7.01
C ILE A 205 -1.27 18.34 6.38
N GLY A 206 0.05 18.38 6.60
CA GLY A 206 0.94 19.41 6.04
C GLY A 206 0.98 19.46 4.53
N GLY A 207 0.82 18.30 3.88
CA GLY A 207 0.69 18.16 2.42
C GLY A 207 -0.72 18.42 1.87
N PHE A 208 -1.66 18.79 2.74
CA PHE A 208 -3.03 19.06 2.35
C PHE A 208 -3.10 20.23 1.37
N ASN A 209 -3.49 19.92 0.15
CA ASN A 209 -3.93 20.90 -0.83
C ASN A 209 -5.45 20.89 -0.83
N ALA A 210 -6.05 22.06 -0.61
CA ALA A 210 -7.48 22.21 -0.72
C ALA A 210 -7.95 21.61 -2.05
N GLY A 211 -8.56 20.43 -2.04
CA GLY A 211 -9.02 19.77 -3.24
C GLY A 211 -8.80 18.28 -3.39
N ALA A 212 -7.89 17.72 -2.65
CA ALA A 212 -7.75 16.27 -2.63
C ALA A 212 -8.26 15.73 -1.28
N PRO A 213 -9.08 14.68 -1.25
CA PRO A 213 -9.29 13.94 -0.03
C PRO A 213 -7.91 13.46 0.43
N ALA A 214 -7.50 13.84 1.62
CA ALA A 214 -6.25 13.38 2.20
C ALA A 214 -6.58 12.53 3.42
N PHE A 215 -5.91 11.41 3.55
CA PHE A 215 -6.20 10.42 4.56
C PHE A 215 -4.93 10.01 5.30
N GLY A 216 -5.05 9.80 6.58
CA GLY A 216 -3.97 9.31 7.39
C GLY A 216 -4.48 8.36 8.45
N GLY A 217 -3.93 7.15 8.49
CA GLY A 217 -4.16 6.19 9.56
C GLY A 217 -2.97 6.13 10.51
N SER A 218 -3.22 5.72 11.75
CA SER A 218 -2.19 5.41 12.74
C SER A 218 -2.27 3.95 13.14
N THR A 219 -1.12 3.31 13.36
CA THR A 219 -1.06 1.93 13.85
C THR A 219 -1.54 1.78 15.28
N THR A 220 -1.56 2.86 16.05
CA THR A 220 -1.91 2.86 17.48
C THR A 220 -3.24 3.54 17.79
N ASN A 221 -3.60 4.57 17.00
CA ASN A 221 -4.87 5.28 17.13
C ASN A 221 -5.45 5.41 15.73
N THR A 222 -6.68 4.95 15.56
CA THR A 222 -7.33 4.93 14.25
C THR A 222 -8.00 6.27 14.02
N TRP A 223 -7.20 7.24 13.65
CA TRP A 223 -7.64 8.53 13.23
C TRP A 223 -7.49 8.64 11.73
N ASN A 224 -8.61 8.72 11.07
CA ASN A 224 -8.69 9.07 9.66
C ASN A 224 -9.22 10.49 9.56
N TYR A 225 -8.83 11.23 8.55
CA TYR A 225 -9.44 12.50 8.23
C TYR A 225 -9.88 12.49 6.78
N THR A 226 -11.08 12.97 6.56
CA THR A 226 -11.63 13.19 5.23
C THR A 226 -11.73 14.68 5.02
N THR A 227 -11.01 15.20 4.06
CA THR A 227 -11.15 16.59 3.70
C THR A 227 -12.13 16.75 2.56
N ILE A 228 -13.03 17.69 2.76
CA ILE A 228 -14.09 17.98 1.82
C ILE A 228 -13.82 19.33 1.21
N GLN A 229 -13.42 19.37 -0.07
CA GLN A 229 -13.72 20.57 -0.83
C GLN A 229 -15.21 20.62 -1.07
N LYS A 230 -15.79 21.77 -0.66
CA LYS A 230 -17.23 22.05 -0.76
C LYS A 230 -17.81 21.73 -2.16
N GLU A 231 -17.01 21.88 -3.21
CA GLU A 231 -17.43 21.67 -4.60
C GLU A 231 -17.29 20.21 -5.08
N ASN A 232 -16.34 19.43 -4.53
CA ASN A 232 -16.06 18.08 -5.02
C ASN A 232 -16.76 16.97 -4.23
N LEU A 233 -17.18 17.21 -3.01
CA LEU A 233 -17.84 16.20 -2.19
C LEU A 233 -19.35 16.34 -2.13
N MET A 234 -19.86 17.55 -2.32
CA MET A 234 -21.29 17.74 -2.53
C MET A 234 -21.76 17.13 -3.86
N ASN A 235 -20.83 16.82 -4.77
CA ASN A 235 -21.09 16.14 -6.06
C ASN A 235 -20.74 14.64 -6.03
N ARG A 236 -20.19 14.11 -4.93
CA ARG A 236 -20.01 12.65 -4.82
C ARG A 236 -21.31 12.00 -4.38
N ASP A 237 -21.66 10.94 -5.06
CA ASP A 237 -22.76 10.08 -4.67
C ASP A 237 -22.40 9.22 -3.44
N ARG A 238 -23.40 8.52 -2.93
CA ARG A 238 -23.24 7.59 -1.80
C ARG A 238 -22.18 6.52 -2.08
N ALA A 239 -22.15 6.00 -3.30
CA ALA A 239 -21.25 4.92 -3.67
C ALA A 239 -19.80 5.38 -3.62
N GLY A 240 -19.44 6.49 -4.27
CA GLY A 240 -18.10 7.04 -4.27
C GLY A 240 -17.63 7.43 -2.87
N THR A 241 -18.51 7.96 -2.02
CA THR A 241 -18.17 8.35 -0.66
C THR A 241 -17.92 7.14 0.24
N ALA A 242 -18.82 6.16 0.26
CA ALA A 242 -18.65 4.96 1.08
C ALA A 242 -17.49 4.09 0.60
N GLN A 243 -17.26 4.02 -0.73
CA GLN A 243 -16.10 3.34 -1.31
C GLN A 243 -14.79 3.97 -0.83
N THR A 244 -14.68 5.31 -0.89
CA THR A 244 -13.48 6.01 -0.43
C THR A 244 -13.27 5.79 1.06
N ALA A 245 -14.29 5.92 1.89
CA ALA A 245 -14.17 5.69 3.33
C ALA A 245 -13.70 4.25 3.64
N GLY A 246 -14.24 3.25 2.95
CA GLY A 246 -13.80 1.86 3.07
C GLY A 246 -12.36 1.64 2.61
N HIS A 247 -11.95 2.27 1.50
CA HIS A 247 -10.59 2.26 0.97
C HIS A 247 -9.60 2.78 2.01
N GLU A 248 -9.84 3.99 2.50
CA GLU A 248 -8.92 4.66 3.41
C GLU A 248 -8.85 3.95 4.77
N PHE A 249 -9.99 3.47 5.25
CA PHE A 249 -9.98 2.71 6.49
C PHE A 249 -9.20 1.39 6.34
N PHE A 250 -9.20 0.79 5.16
CA PHE A 250 -8.43 -0.42 4.90
C PHE A 250 -6.92 -0.17 4.99
N HIS A 251 -6.42 1.03 4.67
CA HIS A 251 -5.03 1.40 4.93
C HIS A 251 -4.64 1.28 6.41
N SER A 252 -5.55 1.58 7.32
CA SER A 252 -5.32 1.36 8.76
C SER A 252 -5.18 -0.14 9.09
N ILE A 253 -5.96 -1.00 8.43
CA ILE A 253 -5.84 -2.46 8.58
C ILE A 253 -4.49 -2.96 8.04
N GLN A 254 -4.10 -2.52 6.85
CA GLN A 254 -2.80 -2.86 6.25
C GLN A 254 -1.64 -2.46 7.18
N GLN A 255 -1.66 -1.23 7.70
CA GLN A 255 -0.63 -0.72 8.63
C GLN A 255 -0.61 -1.53 9.92
N ASN A 256 -1.77 -1.83 10.48
CA ASN A 256 -1.89 -2.58 11.73
C ASN A 256 -1.32 -3.99 11.60
N LEU A 257 -1.65 -4.70 10.53
CA LEU A 257 -1.14 -6.03 10.25
C LEU A 257 0.36 -6.02 9.94
N ALA A 258 0.81 -5.06 9.15
CA ALA A 258 2.24 -4.93 8.79
C ALA A 258 3.11 -4.35 9.92
N GLY A 259 2.51 -3.82 10.99
CA GLY A 259 3.23 -3.23 12.14
C GLY A 259 3.89 -1.88 11.87
N THR A 260 3.81 -1.37 10.65
CA THR A 260 4.36 -0.08 10.19
C THR A 260 3.51 0.43 9.03
N ASN A 261 3.78 1.66 8.54
CA ASN A 261 3.21 2.10 7.26
C ASN A 261 4.06 1.54 6.09
N PRO A 262 3.67 0.40 5.49
CA PRO A 262 4.49 -0.24 4.46
C PRO A 262 4.45 0.49 3.12
N GLY A 263 3.43 1.36 2.89
CA GLY A 263 3.24 2.09 1.65
C GLY A 263 3.85 3.50 1.64
N ALA A 264 4.36 4.00 2.77
CA ALA A 264 4.75 5.41 2.92
C ALA A 264 5.84 5.87 1.93
N ASP A 265 6.74 4.99 1.53
CA ASP A 265 7.85 5.29 0.63
C ASP A 265 8.04 4.26 -0.50
N GLY A 266 7.16 3.26 -0.58
CA GLY A 266 7.26 2.15 -1.52
C GLY A 266 8.45 1.21 -1.28
N SER A 267 9.16 1.38 -0.16
CA SER A 267 10.37 0.59 0.14
C SER A 267 10.06 -0.81 0.64
N LYS A 268 8.89 -1.01 1.25
CA LYS A 268 8.50 -2.29 1.87
C LYS A 268 7.56 -3.10 1.01
N ILE A 269 6.61 -2.44 0.36
CA ILE A 269 5.69 -3.05 -0.60
C ILE A 269 5.56 -2.17 -1.84
N PRO A 270 5.30 -2.75 -3.01
CA PRO A 270 5.03 -1.98 -4.20
C PRO A 270 3.71 -1.22 -4.06
N ASN A 271 3.62 -0.04 -4.69
CA ASN A 271 2.45 0.82 -4.54
C ASN A 271 1.15 0.18 -5.06
N TRP A 272 1.24 -0.71 -6.05
CA TRP A 272 0.07 -1.46 -6.49
C TRP A 272 -0.52 -2.33 -5.38
N PHE A 273 0.32 -2.86 -4.47
CA PHE A 273 -0.13 -3.68 -3.34
C PHE A 273 -0.51 -2.84 -2.11
N TRP A 274 -0.21 -1.54 -2.13
CA TRP A 274 -0.72 -0.59 -1.15
C TRP A 274 -2.12 -0.10 -1.54
N GLU A 275 -2.25 0.50 -2.73
CA GLU A 275 -3.45 1.17 -3.20
C GLU A 275 -4.50 0.23 -3.83
N GLY A 276 -4.03 -0.75 -4.61
CA GLY A 276 -4.92 -1.67 -5.31
C GLY A 276 -5.83 -2.49 -4.40
N PRO A 277 -5.30 -3.12 -3.34
CA PRO A 277 -6.11 -3.81 -2.33
C PRO A 277 -7.11 -2.90 -1.63
N ALA A 278 -6.74 -1.66 -1.33
CA ALA A 278 -7.65 -0.70 -0.73
C ALA A 278 -8.80 -0.33 -1.67
N MET A 279 -8.51 -0.18 -2.98
CA MET A 279 -9.55 0.00 -4.01
C MET A 279 -10.48 -1.20 -4.12
N PHE A 280 -9.93 -2.42 -4.12
CA PHE A 280 -10.71 -3.65 -4.14
C PHE A 280 -11.65 -3.74 -2.92
N VAL A 281 -11.13 -3.51 -1.72
CA VAL A 281 -11.91 -3.54 -0.48
C VAL A 281 -12.97 -2.43 -0.46
N GLY A 282 -12.64 -1.21 -0.89
CA GLY A 282 -13.60 -0.12 -1.00
C GLY A 282 -14.78 -0.47 -1.92
N ALA A 283 -14.50 -1.05 -3.09
CA ALA A 283 -15.53 -1.50 -4.03
C ALA A 283 -16.37 -2.65 -3.47
N GLN A 284 -15.77 -3.60 -2.78
CA GLN A 284 -16.49 -4.69 -2.11
C GLN A 284 -17.29 -4.19 -0.88
N THR A 285 -16.85 -3.10 -0.24
CA THR A 285 -17.61 -2.45 0.83
C THR A 285 -18.94 -1.92 0.32
N THR A 286 -18.96 -1.19 -0.79
CA THR A 286 -20.20 -0.67 -1.38
C THR A 286 -21.13 -1.79 -1.86
N ASN A 287 -20.57 -2.87 -2.40
CA ASN A 287 -21.32 -4.06 -2.78
C ASN A 287 -21.95 -4.75 -1.54
N SER A 288 -21.21 -4.88 -0.46
CA SER A 288 -21.71 -5.52 0.78
C SER A 288 -22.75 -4.69 1.49
N LEU A 289 -22.67 -3.37 1.39
CA LEU A 289 -23.68 -2.44 1.91
C LEU A 289 -24.93 -2.31 1.01
N GLY A 290 -24.96 -3.01 -0.14
CA GLY A 290 -26.06 -2.96 -1.10
C GLY A 290 -26.22 -1.59 -1.77
N ILE A 291 -25.14 -0.81 -1.87
CA ILE A 291 -25.16 0.53 -2.48
C ILE A 291 -25.04 0.42 -4.00
N ILE A 292 -23.99 -0.23 -4.49
CA ILE A 292 -23.83 -0.60 -5.90
C ILE A 292 -23.17 -1.98 -6.01
N GLY A 293 -23.37 -2.67 -7.14
CA GLY A 293 -22.76 -3.97 -7.36
C GLY A 293 -21.25 -3.87 -7.58
N TYR A 294 -20.50 -4.92 -7.19
CA TYR A 294 -19.05 -4.94 -7.39
C TYR A 294 -18.65 -4.78 -8.86
N THR A 295 -19.39 -5.41 -9.79
CA THR A 295 -19.14 -5.30 -11.22
C THR A 295 -19.23 -3.85 -11.73
N GLU A 296 -20.17 -3.06 -11.19
CA GLU A 296 -20.33 -1.65 -11.52
C GLU A 296 -19.15 -0.81 -10.99
N SER A 297 -18.75 -1.01 -9.73
CA SER A 297 -17.55 -0.37 -9.17
C SER A 297 -16.30 -0.75 -9.97
N ARG A 298 -16.17 -2.00 -10.38
CA ARG A 298 -15.08 -2.52 -11.20
C ARG A 298 -15.04 -1.87 -12.58
N GLN A 299 -16.20 -1.57 -13.18
CA GLN A 299 -16.27 -0.87 -14.47
C GLN A 299 -15.61 0.51 -14.38
N THR A 300 -15.78 1.22 -13.27
CA THR A 300 -15.08 2.50 -13.04
C THR A 300 -13.56 2.33 -13.06
N MET A 301 -13.03 1.22 -12.53
CA MET A 301 -11.59 0.94 -12.59
C MET A 301 -11.13 0.58 -14.01
N LEU A 302 -11.94 -0.14 -14.76
CA LEU A 302 -11.66 -0.42 -16.17
C LEU A 302 -11.62 0.85 -17.00
N ASP A 303 -12.55 1.77 -16.77
CA ASP A 303 -12.60 3.06 -17.45
C ASP A 303 -11.41 3.95 -17.07
N ARG A 304 -11.04 3.98 -15.80
CA ARG A 304 -9.84 4.65 -15.31
C ARG A 304 -8.57 4.09 -15.98
N TYR A 305 -8.46 2.79 -16.11
CA TYR A 305 -7.34 2.14 -16.82
C TYR A 305 -7.30 2.50 -18.28
N LYS A 306 -8.43 2.41 -18.98
CA LYS A 306 -8.54 2.69 -20.43
C LYS A 306 -8.28 4.15 -20.77
N ASN A 307 -8.82 5.06 -19.96
CA ASN A 307 -8.75 6.51 -20.19
C ASN A 307 -7.54 7.17 -19.54
N GLY A 308 -6.79 6.44 -18.71
CA GLY A 308 -5.56 6.92 -18.08
C GLY A 308 -4.39 7.09 -19.05
N ALA A 309 -3.26 7.57 -18.51
CA ALA A 309 -2.04 7.75 -19.29
C ALA A 309 -1.59 6.44 -19.98
N PRO A 310 -1.02 6.49 -21.20
CA PRO A 310 -0.58 5.28 -21.92
C PRO A 310 0.35 4.38 -21.10
N ILE A 311 1.20 4.95 -20.25
CA ILE A 311 2.13 4.22 -19.36
C ILE A 311 1.40 3.19 -18.49
N ASN A 312 0.16 3.47 -18.06
CA ASN A 312 -0.64 2.54 -17.25
C ASN A 312 -0.96 1.24 -18.00
N ARG A 313 -1.06 1.31 -19.33
CA ARG A 313 -1.36 0.14 -20.17
C ARG A 313 -0.12 -0.59 -20.64
N THR A 314 1.02 0.09 -20.75
CA THR A 314 2.29 -0.52 -21.18
C THR A 314 3.09 -1.13 -20.02
N SER A 315 2.91 -0.63 -18.79
CA SER A 315 3.61 -1.14 -17.62
C SER A 315 3.08 -2.48 -17.13
N THR A 316 3.97 -3.29 -16.58
CA THR A 316 3.62 -4.50 -15.84
C THR A 316 3.23 -4.17 -14.41
N LEU A 317 2.53 -5.07 -13.74
CA LEU A 317 2.17 -4.90 -12.33
C LEU A 317 3.44 -4.75 -11.45
N SER A 318 4.50 -5.49 -11.76
CA SER A 318 5.79 -5.45 -11.04
C SER A 318 6.54 -4.13 -11.16
N GLU A 319 6.24 -3.30 -12.19
CA GLU A 319 6.87 -1.99 -12.39
C GLU A 319 6.23 -0.89 -11.52
N ILE A 320 5.05 -1.12 -10.95
CA ILE A 320 4.35 -0.14 -10.10
C ILE A 320 4.88 -0.20 -8.66
N LYS A 321 6.14 0.23 -8.48
CA LYS A 321 6.86 0.09 -7.20
C LYS A 321 6.66 1.25 -6.24
N ALA A 322 6.62 2.49 -6.75
CA ALA A 322 6.58 3.69 -5.92
C ALA A 322 5.41 4.59 -6.32
N ASN A 323 4.91 5.37 -5.37
CA ASN A 323 3.93 6.42 -5.64
C ASN A 323 4.66 7.67 -6.17
N ASN A 324 5.02 7.64 -7.44
CA ASN A 324 5.71 8.75 -8.12
C ASN A 324 4.78 9.58 -9.02
N GLY A 325 3.48 9.29 -9.01
CA GLY A 325 2.48 9.96 -9.83
C GLY A 325 2.55 9.65 -11.33
N VAL A 326 3.42 8.73 -11.75
CA VAL A 326 3.65 8.40 -13.17
C VAL A 326 2.75 7.23 -13.61
N ILE A 327 2.72 6.15 -12.84
CA ILE A 327 1.91 4.96 -13.12
C ILE A 327 0.78 4.88 -12.08
N ASP A 328 -0.46 4.77 -12.55
CA ASP A 328 -1.64 4.64 -11.70
C ASP A 328 -1.67 3.26 -11.00
N PRO A 329 -1.54 3.20 -9.66
CA PRO A 329 -1.53 1.94 -8.92
C PRO A 329 -2.93 1.38 -8.67
N TYR A 330 -3.98 2.21 -8.80
CA TYR A 330 -5.32 1.88 -8.33
C TYR A 330 -6.02 0.84 -9.20
N ALA A 331 -6.11 1.12 -10.51
CA ALA A 331 -6.92 0.31 -11.41
C ALA A 331 -6.34 -1.10 -11.61
N ILE A 332 -5.10 -1.20 -12.08
CA ILE A 332 -4.46 -2.51 -12.32
C ILE A 332 -4.08 -3.20 -10.99
N GLY A 333 -3.75 -2.43 -9.95
CA GLY A 333 -3.50 -2.98 -8.61
C GLY A 333 -4.74 -3.62 -8.00
N SER A 334 -5.94 -3.04 -8.22
CA SER A 334 -7.19 -3.67 -7.77
C SER A 334 -7.47 -4.99 -8.49
N ALA A 335 -7.13 -5.09 -9.78
CA ALA A 335 -7.21 -6.35 -10.53
C ALA A 335 -6.21 -7.41 -9.99
N GLY A 336 -5.01 -6.99 -9.61
CA GLY A 336 -4.03 -7.84 -8.93
C GLY A 336 -4.56 -8.38 -7.60
N ALA A 337 -5.17 -7.52 -6.78
CA ALA A 337 -5.79 -7.91 -5.52
C ALA A 337 -6.98 -8.86 -5.75
N GLU A 338 -7.87 -8.54 -6.68
CA GLU A 338 -9.00 -9.37 -7.11
C GLU A 338 -8.52 -10.78 -7.49
N PHE A 339 -7.45 -10.86 -8.30
CA PHE A 339 -6.90 -12.13 -8.76
C PHE A 339 -6.29 -12.96 -7.62
N ILE A 340 -5.57 -12.33 -6.69
CA ILE A 340 -5.05 -13.01 -5.49
C ILE A 340 -6.22 -13.54 -4.64
N VAL A 341 -7.19 -12.68 -4.30
CA VAL A 341 -8.33 -13.07 -3.47
C VAL A 341 -9.15 -14.19 -4.10
N ALA A 342 -9.33 -14.16 -5.43
CA ALA A 342 -10.01 -15.22 -6.14
C ALA A 342 -9.32 -16.58 -5.98
N ASN A 343 -7.99 -16.63 -5.92
CA ASN A 343 -7.24 -17.88 -5.88
C ASN A 343 -6.93 -18.36 -4.46
N VAL A 344 -6.62 -17.47 -3.53
CA VAL A 344 -6.18 -17.87 -2.17
C VAL A 344 -7.15 -17.46 -1.05
N GLY A 345 -8.17 -16.65 -1.35
CA GLY A 345 -9.13 -16.15 -0.37
C GLY A 345 -8.60 -14.96 0.44
N MET A 346 -9.51 -14.33 1.20
CA MET A 346 -9.20 -13.11 1.97
C MET A 346 -8.26 -13.37 3.15
N GLU A 347 -8.33 -14.51 3.81
CA GLU A 347 -7.47 -14.79 4.96
C GLU A 347 -6.00 -14.83 4.58
N LYS A 348 -5.66 -15.61 3.54
CA LYS A 348 -4.28 -15.66 3.03
C LYS A 348 -3.84 -14.34 2.42
N PHE A 349 -4.75 -13.63 1.79
CA PHE A 349 -4.47 -12.29 1.28
C PHE A 349 -4.06 -11.32 2.40
N LEU A 350 -4.78 -11.29 3.52
CA LEU A 350 -4.46 -10.49 4.69
C LEU A 350 -3.20 -10.98 5.41
N ASP A 351 -2.92 -12.28 5.37
CA ASP A 351 -1.71 -12.86 5.95
C ASP A 351 -0.44 -12.31 5.29
N ILE A 352 -0.48 -11.86 4.03
CA ILE A 352 0.67 -11.19 3.41
C ILE A 352 1.11 -9.99 4.26
N TYR A 353 0.18 -9.15 4.71
CA TYR A 353 0.49 -8.02 5.59
C TYR A 353 0.94 -8.47 6.98
N ALA A 354 0.34 -9.52 7.53
CA ALA A 354 0.76 -10.07 8.81
C ALA A 354 2.20 -10.62 8.75
N GLN A 355 2.58 -11.29 7.65
CA GLN A 355 3.95 -11.75 7.41
C GLN A 355 4.95 -10.58 7.31
N LEU A 356 4.56 -9.45 6.67
CA LEU A 356 5.35 -8.22 6.69
C LEU A 356 5.56 -7.72 8.12
N GLY A 357 4.53 -7.81 8.97
CA GLY A 357 4.59 -7.46 10.39
C GLY A 357 5.58 -8.30 11.21
N THR A 358 5.99 -9.46 10.71
CA THR A 358 7.08 -10.28 11.29
C THR A 358 8.48 -9.84 10.85
N GLY A 359 8.59 -8.84 9.97
CA GLY A 359 9.85 -8.32 9.44
C GLY A 359 10.29 -8.94 8.11
N LYS A 360 9.47 -9.77 7.47
CA LYS A 360 9.78 -10.31 6.13
C LYS A 360 9.76 -9.20 5.08
N VAL A 361 10.57 -9.34 4.04
CA VAL A 361 10.46 -8.55 2.81
C VAL A 361 9.22 -9.01 2.01
N PHE A 362 8.72 -8.17 1.10
CA PHE A 362 7.46 -8.42 0.42
C PHE A 362 7.40 -9.75 -0.33
N ALA A 363 8.47 -10.12 -1.05
CA ALA A 363 8.51 -11.40 -1.77
C ALA A 363 8.36 -12.61 -0.83
N ASP A 364 9.08 -12.59 0.30
CA ASP A 364 9.03 -13.66 1.29
C ASP A 364 7.68 -13.70 2.02
N ALA A 365 7.10 -12.53 2.32
CA ALA A 365 5.77 -12.42 2.92
C ALA A 365 4.69 -12.96 1.99
N PHE A 366 4.76 -12.58 0.72
CA PHE A 366 3.85 -13.05 -0.32
C PHE A 366 3.89 -14.58 -0.45
N LYS A 367 5.10 -15.13 -0.60
CA LYS A 367 5.31 -16.59 -0.68
C LYS A 367 4.84 -17.32 0.57
N ALA A 368 5.16 -16.81 1.76
CA ALA A 368 4.77 -17.43 3.02
C ALA A 368 3.24 -17.53 3.17
N ALA A 369 2.51 -16.48 2.77
CA ALA A 369 1.06 -16.42 2.88
C ALA A 369 0.33 -17.21 1.77
N THR A 370 0.80 -17.08 0.52
CA THR A 370 0.10 -17.63 -0.65
C THR A 370 0.62 -18.98 -1.13
N GLY A 371 1.86 -19.33 -0.78
CA GLY A 371 2.58 -20.46 -1.32
C GLY A 371 3.18 -20.25 -2.72
N VAL A 372 3.02 -19.05 -3.29
CA VAL A 372 3.44 -18.68 -4.65
C VAL A 372 4.64 -17.73 -4.61
N GLU A 373 5.68 -18.00 -5.42
CA GLU A 373 6.77 -17.05 -5.60
C GLU A 373 6.22 -15.76 -6.22
N LEU A 374 6.69 -14.61 -5.76
CA LEU A 374 6.17 -13.31 -6.24
C LEU A 374 6.39 -13.11 -7.75
N ASP A 375 7.55 -13.52 -8.27
CA ASP A 375 7.85 -13.42 -9.71
C ASP A 375 6.99 -14.37 -10.55
N ASP A 376 6.67 -15.56 -10.02
CA ASP A 376 5.75 -16.49 -10.66
C ASP A 376 4.32 -15.92 -10.68
N PHE A 377 3.89 -15.26 -9.58
CA PHE A 377 2.62 -14.54 -9.54
C PHE A 377 2.56 -13.42 -10.60
N TYR A 378 3.60 -12.61 -10.71
CA TYR A 378 3.64 -11.57 -11.74
C TYR A 378 3.52 -12.18 -13.14
N SER A 379 4.23 -13.26 -13.40
CA SER A 379 4.16 -13.95 -14.70
C SER A 379 2.76 -14.48 -14.99
N MET A 380 2.11 -15.12 -14.01
CA MET A 380 0.73 -15.61 -14.13
C MET A 380 -0.27 -14.46 -14.33
N PHE A 381 -0.12 -13.37 -13.60
CA PHE A 381 -1.00 -12.20 -13.73
C PHE A 381 -0.87 -11.55 -15.11
N GLU A 382 0.36 -11.33 -15.60
CA GLU A 382 0.57 -10.73 -16.93
C GLU A 382 0.02 -11.62 -18.07
N GLU A 383 0.03 -12.94 -17.90
CA GLU A 383 -0.59 -13.87 -18.85
C GLU A 383 -2.11 -13.69 -18.95
N VAL A 384 -2.78 -13.38 -17.85
CA VAL A 384 -4.26 -13.34 -17.79
C VAL A 384 -4.84 -11.93 -17.69
N ARG A 385 -4.04 -10.88 -17.48
CA ARG A 385 -4.57 -9.52 -17.29
C ARG A 385 -5.47 -9.04 -18.43
N GLY A 386 -5.19 -9.47 -19.66
CA GLY A 386 -6.05 -9.20 -20.83
C GLY A 386 -7.42 -9.83 -20.68
N THR A 387 -7.49 -11.09 -20.25
CA THR A 387 -8.74 -11.80 -19.94
C THR A 387 -9.50 -11.09 -18.81
N LEU A 388 -8.78 -10.48 -17.85
CA LEU A 388 -9.39 -9.70 -16.76
C LEU A 388 -9.88 -8.31 -17.20
N GLY A 389 -9.68 -7.91 -18.45
CA GLY A 389 -10.10 -6.62 -18.99
C GLY A 389 -9.04 -5.51 -18.90
N PHE A 390 -7.81 -5.83 -18.50
CA PHE A 390 -6.68 -4.90 -18.38
C PHE A 390 -5.56 -5.23 -19.39
N PRO A 391 -5.85 -5.26 -20.72
CA PRO A 391 -4.86 -5.68 -21.71
C PRO A 391 -3.65 -4.75 -21.71
N LYS A 392 -2.46 -5.33 -21.91
CA LYS A 392 -1.26 -4.57 -22.21
C LYS A 392 -1.33 -4.07 -23.64
N SER A 393 -1.08 -2.80 -23.89
CA SER A 393 -1.12 -2.18 -25.24
C SER A 393 0.26 -1.76 -25.71
#